data_fd474fcae91ea4b4fd50209307532d5d
#
_entry.id   fd474fcae91ea4b4fd50209307532d5d
#
_cell.length_a   1.000
_cell.length_b   1.000
_cell.length_c   1.000
_cell.angle_alpha   90.00
_cell.angle_beta   90.00
_cell.angle_gamma   90.00
#
_symmetry.space_group_name_H-M   'P 1'
#
loop_
_entity.id
_entity.type
_entity.pdbx_description
1 polymer ?
#
loop_
_entity_poly.entity_id
_entity_poly.type
_entity_poly.pdbx_seq_one_letter_code
_entity_poly.pdbx_strand_id
1 'polypeptide(L)'
;MRMSSGWAGGLSRLLPLTMVLAAWQAASISGVLPKTVLPSFGDVAVALGALVRSGEIIPHTLASFARAGAGFLIAVAGGIALGILMARVRVVERAVEPILLLIFPVPKPALIPLLMIWLGIGDFSKVAVIALACLLPVVIAAFNGARSVDDMLLWSARARGTSERRLLWRVVLPAALPQIAAGVRTAIAIAIIVLVSSEFISAETGLGYLIFSYGGVGADDAMLAVVIYLAVLGYLLDRFYLAGLRRLMAWHAFAH
;
A
#
# COMPACT_ATOMS: atom_id res chain seq x y z
N MET A 1 -25.59 10.62 -33.27
CA MET A 1 -26.58 10.79 -32.22
C MET A 1 -26.25 9.82 -31.08
N ARG A 2 -25.33 10.18 -30.17
CA ARG A 2 -24.97 9.46 -28.93
C ARG A 2 -24.36 10.47 -27.93
N MET A 3 -25.18 11.35 -27.41
CA MET A 3 -24.82 12.25 -26.31
C MET A 3 -25.88 12.06 -25.22
N SER A 4 -25.69 11.11 -24.31
CA SER A 4 -26.43 11.05 -23.02
C SER A 4 -25.95 9.94 -22.07
N SER A 5 -24.64 9.65 -21.96
CA SER A 5 -24.16 8.60 -21.03
C SER A 5 -23.29 9.08 -19.87
N GLY A 6 -23.07 10.39 -19.73
CA GLY A 6 -22.18 10.93 -18.68
C GLY A 6 -22.76 10.81 -17.26
N TRP A 7 -24.02 11.09 -17.06
CA TRP A 7 -24.66 11.16 -15.73
C TRP A 7 -25.11 9.79 -15.22
N ALA A 8 -25.66 8.94 -16.09
CA ALA A 8 -26.07 7.59 -15.74
C ALA A 8 -24.88 6.69 -15.35
N GLY A 9 -23.73 6.87 -15.99
CA GLY A 9 -22.50 6.14 -15.67
C GLY A 9 -21.85 6.55 -14.34
N GLY A 10 -22.09 7.78 -13.87
CA GLY A 10 -21.65 8.23 -12.55
C GLY A 10 -22.52 7.65 -11.43
N LEU A 11 -23.84 7.68 -11.63
CA LEU A 11 -24.81 7.18 -10.66
C LEU A 11 -24.71 5.67 -10.46
N SER A 12 -24.51 4.90 -11.54
CA SER A 12 -24.36 3.45 -11.47
C SER A 12 -23.07 3.01 -10.75
N ARG A 13 -22.03 3.84 -10.75
CA ARG A 13 -20.77 3.56 -10.01
C ARG A 13 -20.90 3.81 -8.51
N LEU A 14 -21.78 4.71 -8.09
CA LEU A 14 -22.04 5.00 -6.67
C LEU A 14 -23.08 4.06 -6.06
N LEU A 15 -23.91 3.42 -6.87
CA LEU A 15 -24.99 2.54 -6.41
C LEU A 15 -24.51 1.42 -5.47
N PRO A 16 -23.41 0.67 -5.73
CA PRO A 16 -22.97 -0.36 -4.80
C PRO A 16 -22.52 0.22 -3.45
N LEU A 17 -21.86 1.38 -3.46
CA LEU A 17 -21.41 2.04 -2.24
C LEU A 17 -22.60 2.53 -1.41
N THR A 18 -23.59 3.17 -2.05
CA THR A 18 -24.80 3.63 -1.36
C THR A 18 -25.63 2.46 -0.82
N MET A 19 -25.68 1.33 -1.54
CA MET A 19 -26.33 0.12 -1.04
C MET A 19 -25.65 -0.45 0.22
N VAL A 20 -24.32 -0.51 0.25
CA VAL A 20 -23.56 -0.98 1.42
C VAL A 20 -23.80 -0.04 2.61
N LEU A 21 -23.73 1.27 2.41
CA LEU A 21 -23.97 2.26 3.48
C LEU A 21 -25.43 2.22 3.98
N ALA A 22 -26.39 2.03 3.08
CA ALA A 22 -27.80 1.89 3.45
C ALA A 22 -28.06 0.58 4.22
N ALA A 23 -27.43 -0.52 3.81
CA ALA A 23 -27.52 -1.80 4.51
C ALA A 23 -26.88 -1.71 5.91
N TRP A 24 -25.72 -1.07 6.05
CA TRP A 24 -25.11 -0.79 7.35
C TRP A 24 -26.05 0.01 8.24
N GLN A 25 -26.55 1.16 7.74
CA GLN A 25 -27.42 2.01 8.52
C GLN A 25 -28.72 1.27 8.93
N ALA A 26 -29.32 0.51 8.01
CA ALA A 26 -30.51 -0.29 8.30
C ALA A 26 -30.22 -1.37 9.36
N ALA A 27 -29.09 -2.06 9.29
CA ALA A 27 -28.66 -3.04 10.29
C ALA A 27 -28.43 -2.40 11.67
N SER A 28 -27.80 -1.22 11.71
CA SER A 28 -27.54 -0.48 12.95
C SER A 28 -28.81 -0.01 13.65
N ILE A 29 -29.82 0.50 12.89
CA ILE A 29 -31.07 1.02 13.47
C ILE A 29 -32.13 -0.07 13.71
N SER A 30 -32.01 -1.25 13.11
CA SER A 30 -32.94 -2.36 13.27
C SER A 30 -32.98 -2.95 14.69
N GLY A 31 -31.94 -2.66 15.52
CA GLY A 31 -31.78 -3.21 16.86
C GLY A 31 -31.39 -4.69 16.90
N VAL A 32 -31.21 -5.33 15.75
CA VAL A 32 -30.76 -6.74 15.66
C VAL A 32 -29.34 -6.90 16.23
N LEU A 33 -28.50 -5.90 16.02
CA LEU A 33 -27.15 -5.85 16.60
C LEU A 33 -27.08 -4.75 17.66
N PRO A 34 -26.40 -5.00 18.80
CA PRO A 34 -26.13 -3.96 19.77
C PRO A 34 -25.36 -2.79 19.12
N LYS A 35 -25.65 -1.56 19.54
CA LYS A 35 -24.92 -0.37 19.03
C LYS A 35 -23.42 -0.43 19.29
N THR A 36 -23.01 -1.19 20.31
CA THR A 36 -21.59 -1.48 20.59
C THR A 36 -20.94 -2.35 19.51
N VAL A 37 -21.69 -3.17 18.80
CA VAL A 37 -21.15 -4.01 17.71
C VAL A 37 -21.18 -3.28 16.37
N LEU A 38 -22.26 -2.52 16.14
CA LEU A 38 -22.45 -1.78 14.89
C LEU A 38 -23.03 -0.39 15.17
N PRO A 39 -22.17 0.62 15.48
CA PRO A 39 -22.60 2.00 15.64
C PRO A 39 -23.26 2.55 14.37
N SER A 40 -24.14 3.54 14.51
CA SER A 40 -24.74 4.19 13.35
C SER A 40 -23.70 5.03 12.59
N PHE A 41 -23.95 5.24 11.31
CA PHE A 41 -23.08 6.11 10.52
C PHE A 41 -22.99 7.54 11.11
N GLY A 42 -24.09 8.02 11.71
CA GLY A 42 -24.13 9.31 12.41
C GLY A 42 -23.19 9.36 13.61
N ASP A 43 -23.21 8.32 14.46
CA ASP A 43 -22.36 8.23 15.66
C ASP A 43 -20.87 8.22 15.24
N VAL A 44 -20.52 7.42 14.21
CA VAL A 44 -19.17 7.35 13.66
C VAL A 44 -18.73 8.70 13.08
N ALA A 45 -19.60 9.41 12.37
CA ALA A 45 -19.28 10.72 11.82
C ALA A 45 -19.08 11.78 12.90
N VAL A 46 -19.85 11.75 13.97
CA VAL A 46 -19.69 12.63 15.16
C VAL A 46 -18.37 12.31 15.86
N ALA A 47 -18.05 11.04 16.10
CA ALA A 47 -16.79 10.60 16.69
C ALA A 47 -15.58 11.05 15.87
N LEU A 48 -15.63 10.86 14.54
CA LEU A 48 -14.58 11.36 13.64
C LEU A 48 -14.43 12.88 13.72
N GLY A 49 -15.54 13.60 13.73
CA GLY A 49 -15.54 15.06 13.89
C GLY A 49 -14.94 15.51 15.21
N ALA A 50 -15.16 14.79 16.31
CA ALA A 50 -14.56 15.06 17.61
C ALA A 50 -13.03 14.83 17.58
N LEU A 51 -12.57 13.70 17.03
CA LEU A 51 -11.14 13.37 16.90
C LEU A 51 -10.37 14.38 16.05
N VAL A 52 -10.99 14.89 15.00
CA VAL A 52 -10.37 15.93 14.15
C VAL A 52 -10.33 17.28 14.86
N ARG A 53 -11.41 17.68 15.56
CA ARG A 53 -11.47 18.97 16.27
C ARG A 53 -10.56 19.01 17.48
N SER A 54 -10.44 17.90 18.23
CA SER A 54 -9.48 17.79 19.34
C SER A 54 -8.02 17.82 18.90
N GLY A 55 -7.79 17.55 17.62
CA GLY A 55 -6.43 17.40 17.08
C GLY A 55 -5.76 16.08 17.44
N GLU A 56 -6.42 15.21 18.19
CA GLU A 56 -5.87 13.94 18.69
C GLU A 56 -5.40 13.01 17.55
N ILE A 57 -6.13 12.97 16.44
CA ILE A 57 -5.81 12.12 15.30
C ILE A 57 -4.52 12.52 14.58
N ILE A 58 -4.06 13.77 14.71
CA ILE A 58 -2.93 14.32 13.95
C ILE A 58 -1.59 13.66 14.31
N PRO A 59 -1.16 13.63 15.61
CA PRO A 59 0.10 12.99 15.98
C PRO A 59 0.12 11.49 15.63
N HIS A 60 -1.01 10.80 15.78
CA HIS A 60 -1.14 9.40 15.41
C HIS A 60 -1.01 9.18 13.90
N THR A 61 -1.62 10.05 13.10
CA THR A 61 -1.46 10.02 11.62
C THR A 61 -0.01 10.25 11.23
N LEU A 62 0.66 11.25 11.80
CA LEU A 62 2.06 11.55 11.48
C LEU A 62 2.98 10.38 11.83
N ALA A 63 2.79 9.76 13.02
CA ALA A 63 3.58 8.60 13.44
C ALA A 63 3.39 7.42 12.50
N SER A 64 2.15 7.08 12.15
CA SER A 64 1.83 6.01 11.19
C SER A 64 2.44 6.25 9.81
N PHE A 65 2.30 7.47 9.30
CA PHE A 65 2.86 7.83 7.98
C PHE A 65 4.39 7.85 7.97
N ALA A 66 5.03 8.28 9.05
CA ALA A 66 6.49 8.24 9.16
C ALA A 66 7.02 6.80 9.09
N ARG A 67 6.40 5.87 9.86
CA ARG A 67 6.76 4.44 9.87
C ARG A 67 6.50 3.78 8.51
N ALA A 68 5.28 3.94 7.99
CA ALA A 68 4.89 3.39 6.71
C ALA A 68 5.76 3.92 5.57
N GLY A 69 5.97 5.24 5.54
CA GLY A 69 6.78 5.91 4.53
C GLY A 69 8.24 5.45 4.55
N ALA A 70 8.86 5.38 5.73
CA ALA A 70 10.23 4.90 5.87
C ALA A 70 10.38 3.46 5.38
N GLY A 71 9.55 2.53 5.87
CA GLY A 71 9.59 1.12 5.47
C GLY A 71 9.30 0.93 3.98
N PHE A 72 8.31 1.63 3.46
CA PHE A 72 7.96 1.60 2.05
C PHE A 72 9.07 2.12 1.14
N LEU A 73 9.70 3.25 1.47
CA LEU A 73 10.80 3.82 0.66
C LEU A 73 12.01 2.90 0.64
N ILE A 74 12.38 2.29 1.79
CA ILE A 74 13.43 1.29 1.86
C ILE A 74 13.11 0.10 0.95
N ALA A 75 11.86 -0.39 1.01
CA ALA A 75 11.42 -1.52 0.20
C ALA A 75 11.41 -1.19 -1.30
N VAL A 76 10.95 -0.01 -1.69
CA VAL A 76 10.90 0.41 -3.10
C VAL A 76 12.32 0.55 -3.65
N ALA A 77 13.20 1.27 -2.95
CA ALA A 77 14.57 1.45 -3.40
C ALA A 77 15.34 0.11 -3.48
N GLY A 78 15.30 -0.68 -2.41
CA GLY A 78 15.96 -1.99 -2.35
C GLY A 78 15.34 -3.00 -3.31
N GLY A 79 14.02 -3.01 -3.42
CA GLY A 79 13.28 -3.94 -4.28
C GLY A 79 13.53 -3.70 -5.77
N ILE A 80 13.54 -2.44 -6.21
CA ILE A 80 13.86 -2.10 -7.59
C ILE A 80 15.32 -2.48 -7.90
N ALA A 81 16.25 -2.10 -7.02
CA ALA A 81 17.68 -2.39 -7.21
C ALA A 81 17.92 -3.90 -7.28
N LEU A 82 17.38 -4.67 -6.33
CA LEU A 82 17.55 -6.13 -6.26
C LEU A 82 16.87 -6.82 -7.44
N GLY A 83 15.65 -6.45 -7.78
CA GLY A 83 14.89 -7.06 -8.89
C GLY A 83 15.58 -6.85 -10.23
N ILE A 84 16.08 -5.64 -10.51
CA ILE A 84 16.83 -5.36 -11.72
C ILE A 84 18.17 -6.12 -11.73
N LEU A 85 18.87 -6.19 -10.59
CA LEU A 85 20.12 -6.92 -10.46
C LEU A 85 19.91 -8.42 -10.74
N MET A 86 18.87 -9.03 -10.19
CA MET A 86 18.48 -10.40 -10.48
C MET A 86 18.20 -10.63 -11.98
N ALA A 87 17.47 -9.71 -12.62
CA ALA A 87 17.17 -9.83 -14.05
C ALA A 87 18.42 -9.75 -14.95
N ARG A 88 19.50 -9.14 -14.49
CA ARG A 88 20.72 -8.89 -15.27
C ARG A 88 21.87 -9.81 -14.91
N VAL A 89 21.90 -10.35 -13.70
CA VAL A 89 23.02 -11.17 -13.19
C VAL A 89 22.49 -12.53 -12.75
N ARG A 90 22.67 -13.56 -13.59
CA ARG A 90 22.17 -14.93 -13.34
C ARG A 90 22.62 -15.53 -12.00
N VAL A 91 23.81 -15.16 -11.53
CA VAL A 91 24.31 -15.65 -10.23
C VAL A 91 23.45 -15.09 -9.11
N VAL A 92 23.08 -13.80 -9.17
CA VAL A 92 22.20 -13.17 -8.19
C VAL A 92 20.78 -13.76 -8.25
N GLU A 93 20.25 -13.95 -9.46
CA GLU A 93 18.95 -14.61 -9.68
C GLU A 93 18.92 -15.97 -8.95
N ARG A 94 19.86 -16.86 -9.26
CA ARG A 94 19.95 -18.21 -8.69
C ARG A 94 20.14 -18.23 -7.17
N ALA A 95 20.82 -17.24 -6.61
CA ALA A 95 21.05 -17.13 -5.18
C ALA A 95 19.82 -16.57 -4.43
N VAL A 96 19.14 -15.58 -5.01
CA VAL A 96 18.06 -14.84 -4.33
C VAL A 96 16.70 -15.46 -4.56
N GLU A 97 16.42 -16.00 -5.74
CA GLU A 97 15.11 -16.57 -6.10
C GLU A 97 14.63 -17.65 -5.10
N PRO A 98 15.43 -18.64 -4.68
CA PRO A 98 14.99 -19.63 -3.69
C PRO A 98 14.63 -19.00 -2.35
N ILE A 99 15.36 -17.94 -1.94
CA ILE A 99 15.10 -17.22 -0.69
C ILE A 99 13.75 -16.50 -0.77
N LEU A 100 13.47 -15.83 -1.89
CA LEU A 100 12.20 -15.15 -2.12
C LEU A 100 11.03 -16.14 -2.10
N LEU A 101 11.19 -17.32 -2.73
CA LEU A 101 10.17 -18.37 -2.76
C LEU A 101 9.88 -18.93 -1.36
N LEU A 102 10.90 -19.07 -0.51
CA LEU A 102 10.72 -19.50 0.88
C LEU A 102 10.04 -18.45 1.75
N ILE A 103 10.36 -17.17 1.54
CA ILE A 103 9.78 -16.06 2.32
C ILE A 103 8.38 -15.67 1.83
N PHE A 104 8.04 -15.94 0.57
CA PHE A 104 6.78 -15.53 -0.03
C PHE A 104 5.54 -15.98 0.76
N PRO A 105 5.37 -17.28 1.13
CA PRO A 105 4.20 -17.76 1.84
C PRO A 105 4.16 -17.36 3.33
N VAL A 106 5.26 -16.83 3.89
CA VAL A 106 5.30 -16.45 5.31
C VAL A 106 4.40 -15.24 5.56
N PRO A 107 3.42 -15.31 6.46
CA PRO A 107 2.58 -14.18 6.81
C PRO A 107 3.41 -13.10 7.52
N LYS A 108 3.59 -11.94 6.86
CA LYS A 108 4.48 -10.88 7.34
C LYS A 108 4.11 -10.35 8.73
N PRO A 109 2.82 -10.21 9.10
CA PRO A 109 2.46 -9.82 10.47
C PRO A 109 2.96 -10.80 11.54
N ALA A 110 3.12 -12.09 11.23
CA ALA A 110 3.66 -13.06 12.17
C ALA A 110 5.14 -12.82 12.52
N LEU A 111 5.85 -12.05 11.72
CA LEU A 111 7.24 -11.66 11.98
C LEU A 111 7.38 -10.49 12.95
N ILE A 112 6.29 -9.78 13.29
CA ILE A 112 6.33 -8.61 14.17
C ILE A 112 6.96 -8.94 15.53
N PRO A 113 6.52 -9.97 16.28
CA PRO A 113 7.11 -10.30 17.58
C PRO A 113 8.61 -10.64 17.46
N LEU A 114 9.00 -11.34 16.41
CA LEU A 114 10.40 -11.72 16.17
C LEU A 114 11.27 -10.49 15.93
N LEU A 115 10.81 -9.57 15.07
CA LEU A 115 11.54 -8.33 14.82
C LEU A 115 11.59 -7.41 16.03
N MET A 116 10.58 -7.46 16.91
CA MET A 116 10.61 -6.74 18.18
C MET A 116 11.67 -7.30 19.14
N ILE A 117 11.86 -8.62 19.17
CA ILE A 117 12.93 -9.25 19.97
C ILE A 117 14.31 -8.84 19.46
N TRP A 118 14.49 -8.79 18.13
CA TRP A 118 15.78 -8.50 17.53
C TRP A 118 16.13 -7.00 17.46
N LEU A 119 15.13 -6.15 17.19
CA LEU A 119 15.32 -4.72 16.94
C LEU A 119 14.78 -3.81 18.05
N GLY A 120 14.19 -4.42 19.08
CA GLY A 120 13.55 -3.70 20.17
C GLY A 120 12.10 -3.30 19.91
N ILE A 121 11.40 -2.95 20.99
CA ILE A 121 10.03 -2.45 20.96
C ILE A 121 10.09 -0.96 20.59
N GLY A 122 9.78 -0.64 19.35
CA GLY A 122 9.84 0.75 18.86
C GLY A 122 9.48 0.88 17.39
N ASP A 123 9.80 2.04 16.83
CA ASP A 123 9.51 2.33 15.41
C ASP A 123 10.38 1.50 14.46
N PHE A 124 11.57 1.13 14.91
CA PHE A 124 12.52 0.39 14.06
C PHE A 124 12.01 -0.99 13.65
N SER A 125 11.42 -1.74 14.58
CA SER A 125 10.82 -3.05 14.29
C SER A 125 9.62 -2.93 13.36
N LYS A 126 8.80 -1.87 13.52
CA LYS A 126 7.65 -1.58 12.65
C LYS A 126 8.09 -1.21 11.22
N VAL A 127 9.07 -0.32 11.10
CA VAL A 127 9.66 0.04 9.81
C VAL A 127 10.27 -1.17 9.12
N ALA A 128 10.96 -2.04 9.85
CA ALA A 128 11.59 -3.24 9.31
C ALA A 128 10.57 -4.26 8.78
N VAL A 129 9.47 -4.51 9.50
CA VAL A 129 8.43 -5.44 9.03
C VAL A 129 7.71 -4.89 7.79
N ILE A 130 7.43 -3.58 7.75
CA ILE A 130 6.83 -2.93 6.60
C ILE A 130 7.77 -3.01 5.39
N ALA A 131 9.07 -2.72 5.59
CA ALA A 131 10.07 -2.82 4.54
C ALA A 131 10.14 -4.25 3.98
N LEU A 132 10.21 -5.26 4.84
CA LEU A 132 10.26 -6.66 4.44
C LEU A 132 9.00 -7.10 3.68
N ALA A 133 7.83 -6.65 4.13
CA ALA A 133 6.57 -6.99 3.48
C ALA A 133 6.42 -6.36 2.09
N CYS A 134 6.81 -5.10 1.96
CA CYS A 134 6.73 -4.34 0.72
C CYS A 134 7.83 -4.71 -0.29
N LEU A 135 8.96 -5.25 0.19
CA LEU A 135 10.10 -5.61 -0.65
C LEU A 135 9.75 -6.64 -1.72
N LEU A 136 9.03 -7.69 -1.33
CA LEU A 136 8.71 -8.82 -2.21
C LEU A 136 7.94 -8.41 -3.49
N PRO A 137 6.78 -7.73 -3.40
CA PRO A 137 6.05 -7.35 -4.61
C PRO A 137 6.85 -6.41 -5.52
N VAL A 138 7.70 -5.56 -4.92
CA VAL A 138 8.54 -4.63 -5.70
C VAL A 138 9.67 -5.39 -6.39
N VAL A 139 10.36 -6.33 -5.71
CA VAL A 139 11.41 -7.18 -6.31
C VAL A 139 10.85 -7.96 -7.48
N ILE A 140 9.73 -8.66 -7.29
CA ILE A 140 9.11 -9.49 -8.32
C ILE A 140 8.71 -8.64 -9.53
N ALA A 141 8.10 -7.49 -9.30
CA ALA A 141 7.69 -6.58 -10.37
C ALA A 141 8.88 -6.00 -11.13
N ALA A 142 9.93 -5.60 -10.42
CA ALA A 142 11.15 -5.07 -11.03
C ALA A 142 11.92 -6.15 -11.80
N PHE A 143 12.02 -7.36 -11.27
CA PHE A 143 12.62 -8.50 -11.94
C PHE A 143 11.88 -8.85 -13.23
N ASN A 144 10.56 -9.05 -13.15
CA ASN A 144 9.75 -9.39 -14.32
C ASN A 144 9.76 -8.26 -15.36
N GLY A 145 9.65 -7.00 -14.91
CA GLY A 145 9.69 -5.84 -15.80
C GLY A 145 11.03 -5.71 -16.53
N ALA A 146 12.15 -5.90 -15.83
CA ALA A 146 13.47 -5.84 -16.45
C ALA A 146 13.77 -7.03 -17.36
N ARG A 147 13.18 -8.20 -17.08
CA ARG A 147 13.35 -9.42 -17.89
C ARG A 147 12.47 -9.42 -19.14
N SER A 148 11.34 -8.74 -19.12
CA SER A 148 10.41 -8.65 -20.26
C SER A 148 10.82 -7.64 -21.33
N VAL A 149 11.95 -6.94 -21.15
CA VAL A 149 12.45 -6.00 -22.15
C VAL A 149 12.90 -6.76 -23.40
N ASP A 150 12.38 -6.35 -24.55
CA ASP A 150 12.68 -6.97 -25.84
C ASP A 150 14.19 -6.98 -26.12
N ASP A 151 14.72 -8.17 -26.41
CA ASP A 151 16.13 -8.37 -26.76
C ASP A 151 16.56 -7.56 -27.97
N MET A 152 15.65 -7.32 -28.94
CA MET A 152 15.92 -6.50 -30.11
C MET A 152 16.20 -5.04 -29.74
N LEU A 153 15.50 -4.50 -28.73
CA LEU A 153 15.82 -3.16 -28.19
C LEU A 153 17.20 -3.13 -27.56
N LEU A 154 17.57 -4.18 -26.83
CA LEU A 154 18.88 -4.29 -26.18
C LEU A 154 20.01 -4.40 -27.20
N TRP A 155 19.83 -5.22 -28.22
CA TRP A 155 20.81 -5.40 -29.30
C TRP A 155 20.96 -4.14 -30.15
N SER A 156 19.86 -3.47 -30.50
CA SER A 156 19.89 -2.20 -31.24
C SER A 156 20.64 -1.11 -30.48
N ALA A 157 20.44 -1.02 -29.17
CA ALA A 157 21.15 -0.06 -28.34
C ALA A 157 22.64 -0.38 -28.23
N ARG A 158 23.01 -1.67 -28.08
CA ARG A 158 24.42 -2.11 -28.06
C ARG A 158 25.12 -1.89 -29.40
N ALA A 159 24.44 -2.15 -30.52
CA ALA A 159 24.96 -1.90 -31.86
C ALA A 159 25.28 -0.42 -32.09
N ARG A 160 24.59 0.50 -31.39
CA ARG A 160 24.88 1.94 -31.41
C ARG A 160 25.97 2.36 -30.42
N GLY A 161 26.70 1.42 -29.79
CA GLY A 161 27.78 1.70 -28.85
C GLY A 161 27.29 2.13 -27.44
N THR A 162 26.03 1.83 -27.08
CA THR A 162 25.53 2.15 -25.73
C THR A 162 26.18 1.23 -24.69
N SER A 163 26.85 1.81 -23.69
CA SER A 163 27.45 1.05 -22.60
C SER A 163 26.36 0.40 -21.72
N GLU A 164 26.67 -0.73 -21.06
CA GLU A 164 25.72 -1.49 -20.22
C GLU A 164 25.06 -0.61 -19.14
N ARG A 165 25.80 0.32 -18.53
CA ARG A 165 25.25 1.26 -17.56
C ARG A 165 24.22 2.21 -18.19
N ARG A 166 24.49 2.72 -19.41
CA ARG A 166 23.54 3.57 -20.13
C ARG A 166 22.33 2.77 -20.62
N LEU A 167 22.56 1.52 -21.03
CA LEU A 167 21.52 0.59 -21.43
C LEU A 167 20.50 0.40 -20.30
N LEU A 168 20.99 0.19 -19.05
CA LEU A 168 20.16 0.03 -17.87
C LEU A 168 19.24 1.24 -17.66
N TRP A 169 19.80 2.46 -17.64
CA TRP A 169 19.06 3.67 -17.32
C TRP A 169 18.19 4.19 -18.46
N ARG A 170 18.61 4.01 -19.72
CA ARG A 170 17.93 4.58 -20.88
C ARG A 170 16.98 3.62 -21.61
N VAL A 171 17.13 2.32 -21.41
CA VAL A 171 16.32 1.31 -22.08
C VAL A 171 15.58 0.44 -21.07
N VAL A 172 16.31 -0.25 -20.20
CA VAL A 172 15.73 -1.26 -19.31
C VAL A 172 14.79 -0.65 -18.29
N LEU A 173 15.26 0.34 -17.54
CA LEU A 173 14.47 0.96 -16.47
C LEU A 173 13.19 1.64 -17.01
N PRO A 174 13.23 2.46 -18.08
CA PRO A 174 12.02 3.03 -18.66
C PRO A 174 11.05 1.97 -19.20
N ALA A 175 11.54 0.91 -19.83
CA ALA A 175 10.70 -0.18 -20.36
C ALA A 175 10.09 -1.02 -19.23
N ALA A 176 10.80 -1.23 -18.12
CA ALA A 176 10.31 -1.96 -16.95
C ALA A 176 9.36 -1.13 -16.06
N LEU A 177 9.35 0.21 -16.22
CA LEU A 177 8.65 1.13 -15.33
C LEU A 177 7.15 0.82 -15.14
N PRO A 178 6.37 0.43 -16.16
CA PRO A 178 4.95 0.10 -15.97
C PRO A 178 4.75 -1.06 -14.99
N GLN A 179 5.58 -2.09 -15.10
CA GLN A 179 5.49 -3.27 -14.25
C GLN A 179 6.00 -2.99 -12.83
N ILE A 180 7.10 -2.26 -12.71
CA ILE A 180 7.60 -1.74 -11.42
C ILE A 180 6.51 -0.93 -10.72
N ALA A 181 5.85 -0.03 -11.44
CA ALA A 181 4.78 0.79 -10.90
C ALA A 181 3.60 -0.04 -10.39
N ALA A 182 3.22 -1.12 -11.07
CA ALA A 182 2.19 -2.04 -10.59
C ALA A 182 2.61 -2.71 -9.26
N GLY A 183 3.87 -3.16 -9.16
CA GLY A 183 4.41 -3.73 -7.92
C GLY A 183 4.47 -2.72 -6.77
N VAL A 184 4.89 -1.50 -7.03
CA VAL A 184 4.91 -0.40 -6.07
C VAL A 184 3.49 -0.08 -5.57
N ARG A 185 2.50 -0.06 -6.46
CA ARG A 185 1.09 0.11 -6.07
C ARG A 185 0.61 -0.99 -5.13
N THR A 186 0.94 -2.24 -5.43
CA THR A 186 0.63 -3.38 -4.55
C THR A 186 1.29 -3.22 -3.18
N ALA A 187 2.54 -2.74 -3.15
CA ALA A 187 3.28 -2.49 -1.91
C ALA A 187 2.63 -1.38 -1.05
N ILE A 188 1.96 -0.36 -1.63
CA ILE A 188 1.21 0.65 -0.86
C ILE A 188 0.11 0.00 -0.03
N ALA A 189 -0.70 -0.88 -0.62
CA ALA A 189 -1.77 -1.57 0.10
C ALA A 189 -1.21 -2.49 1.21
N ILE A 190 -0.13 -3.22 0.93
CA ILE A 190 0.55 -4.08 1.90
C ILE A 190 1.13 -3.26 3.04
N ALA A 191 1.72 -2.08 2.75
CA ALA A 191 2.27 -1.20 3.78
C ALA A 191 1.22 -0.80 4.81
N ILE A 192 0.02 -0.42 4.38
CA ILE A 192 -1.08 -0.04 5.28
C ILE A 192 -1.53 -1.22 6.15
N ILE A 193 -1.71 -2.40 5.56
CA ILE A 193 -2.13 -3.60 6.29
C ILE A 193 -1.11 -3.95 7.38
N VAL A 194 0.18 -4.01 7.01
CA VAL A 194 1.25 -4.40 7.93
C VAL A 194 1.53 -3.31 8.97
N LEU A 195 1.39 -2.03 8.60
CA LEU A 195 1.45 -0.90 9.53
C LEU A 195 0.44 -1.08 10.67
N VAL A 196 -0.85 -1.21 10.33
CA VAL A 196 -1.92 -1.37 11.32
C VAL A 196 -1.68 -2.59 12.20
N SER A 197 -1.32 -3.72 11.60
CA SER A 197 -0.99 -4.95 12.34
C SER A 197 0.17 -4.75 13.32
N SER A 198 1.20 -4.01 12.93
CA SER A 198 2.37 -3.73 13.77
C SER A 198 2.05 -2.77 14.90
N GLU A 199 1.18 -1.77 14.65
CA GLU A 199 0.76 -0.82 15.67
C GLU A 199 -0.21 -1.41 16.69
N PHE A 200 -1.00 -2.42 16.32
CA PHE A 200 -1.86 -3.16 17.26
C PHE A 200 -1.08 -3.87 18.35
N ILE A 201 0.10 -4.40 18.03
CA ILE A 201 0.84 -5.29 18.94
C ILE A 201 1.63 -4.50 19.98
N SER A 202 2.19 -3.34 19.62
CA SER A 202 3.16 -2.69 20.50
C SER A 202 3.38 -1.21 20.21
N ALA A 203 2.35 -0.46 19.87
CA ALA A 203 2.49 0.97 19.71
C ALA A 203 1.86 1.73 20.89
N GLU A 204 2.41 2.88 21.22
CA GLU A 204 1.80 3.89 22.10
C GLU A 204 1.23 5.05 21.26
N THR A 205 1.56 5.09 19.98
CA THR A 205 1.12 6.10 19.01
C THR A 205 0.92 5.47 17.65
N GLY A 206 -0.03 5.98 16.90
CA GLY A 206 -0.36 5.52 15.55
C GLY A 206 -1.84 5.29 15.36
N LEU A 207 -2.29 5.19 14.12
CA LEU A 207 -3.71 4.96 13.79
C LEU A 207 -4.15 3.55 14.21
N GLY A 208 -3.27 2.56 14.06
CA GLY A 208 -3.52 1.20 14.55
C GLY A 208 -3.63 1.14 16.07
N TYR A 209 -2.80 1.89 16.78
CA TYR A 209 -2.90 2.04 18.24
C TYR A 209 -4.26 2.63 18.65
N LEU A 210 -4.73 3.70 17.99
CA LEU A 210 -6.04 4.29 18.30
C LEU A 210 -7.18 3.28 18.08
N ILE A 211 -7.15 2.53 16.99
CA ILE A 211 -8.15 1.49 16.71
C ILE A 211 -8.15 0.45 17.84
N PHE A 212 -6.98 -0.03 18.25
CA PHE A 212 -6.84 -1.01 19.32
C PHE A 212 -7.30 -0.45 20.67
N SER A 213 -6.88 0.78 21.00
CA SER A 213 -7.19 1.44 22.26
C SER A 213 -8.70 1.68 22.42
N TYR A 214 -9.36 2.26 21.40
CA TYR A 214 -10.80 2.51 21.44
C TYR A 214 -11.61 1.21 21.48
N GLY A 215 -11.21 0.18 20.72
CA GLY A 215 -11.84 -1.14 20.79
C GLY A 215 -11.68 -1.78 22.17
N GLY A 216 -10.53 -1.59 22.83
CA GLY A 216 -10.27 -2.13 24.16
C GLY A 216 -11.11 -1.49 25.28
N VAL A 217 -11.57 -0.25 25.11
CA VAL A 217 -12.44 0.46 26.08
C VAL A 217 -13.91 0.47 25.67
N GLY A 218 -14.27 -0.21 24.57
CA GLY A 218 -15.65 -0.29 24.08
C GLY A 218 -16.18 1.02 23.44
N ALA A 219 -15.27 1.91 22.98
CA ALA A 219 -15.60 3.10 22.21
C ALA A 219 -15.66 2.78 20.72
N ASP A 220 -16.62 1.92 20.35
CA ASP A 220 -16.69 1.30 19.03
C ASP A 220 -16.99 2.29 17.89
N ASP A 221 -17.68 3.39 18.19
CA ASP A 221 -17.90 4.52 17.29
C ASP A 221 -16.60 5.24 16.93
N ALA A 222 -15.75 5.52 17.93
CA ALA A 222 -14.43 6.12 17.73
C ALA A 222 -13.47 5.14 17.02
N MET A 223 -13.49 3.86 17.40
CA MET A 223 -12.72 2.81 16.71
C MET A 223 -13.07 2.76 15.21
N LEU A 224 -14.35 2.66 14.88
CA LEU A 224 -14.81 2.64 13.48
C LEU A 224 -14.52 3.95 12.75
N ALA A 225 -14.58 5.09 13.45
CA ALA A 225 -14.23 6.39 12.89
C ALA A 225 -12.75 6.40 12.44
N VAL A 226 -11.82 5.87 13.24
CA VAL A 226 -10.41 5.76 12.86
C VAL A 226 -10.19 4.76 11.72
N VAL A 227 -10.93 3.64 11.69
CA VAL A 227 -10.88 2.66 10.58
C VAL A 227 -11.31 3.31 9.26
N ILE A 228 -12.43 4.05 9.27
CA ILE A 228 -12.90 4.76 8.06
C ILE A 228 -11.91 5.85 7.65
N TYR A 229 -11.39 6.61 8.60
CA TYR A 229 -10.37 7.62 8.34
C TYR A 229 -9.14 7.01 7.65
N LEU A 230 -8.64 5.89 8.17
CA LEU A 230 -7.52 5.16 7.58
C LEU A 230 -7.84 4.65 6.17
N ALA A 231 -9.06 4.14 5.94
CA ALA A 231 -9.49 3.69 4.63
C ALA A 231 -9.53 4.86 3.61
N VAL A 232 -10.00 6.04 4.03
CA VAL A 232 -9.99 7.26 3.21
C VAL A 232 -8.56 7.69 2.91
N LEU A 233 -7.66 7.67 3.89
CA LEU A 233 -6.23 7.99 3.68
C LEU A 233 -5.57 7.02 2.70
N GLY A 234 -5.83 5.71 2.85
CA GLY A 234 -5.32 4.68 1.94
C GLY A 234 -5.81 4.89 0.51
N TYR A 235 -7.11 5.19 0.35
CA TYR A 235 -7.69 5.53 -0.95
C TYR A 235 -7.04 6.79 -1.56
N LEU A 236 -6.86 7.84 -0.77
CA LEU A 236 -6.22 9.07 -1.25
C LEU A 236 -4.78 8.82 -1.66
N LEU A 237 -4.00 8.03 -0.90
CA LEU A 237 -2.64 7.64 -1.27
C LEU A 237 -2.60 6.91 -2.61
N ASP A 238 -3.49 5.94 -2.84
CA ASP A 238 -3.58 5.23 -4.12
C ASP A 238 -3.92 6.20 -5.27
N ARG A 239 -4.85 7.13 -5.04
CA ARG A 239 -5.24 8.14 -6.05
C ARG A 239 -4.10 9.12 -6.36
N PHE A 240 -3.38 9.59 -5.34
CA PHE A 240 -2.19 10.43 -5.54
C PHE A 240 -1.09 9.69 -6.28
N TYR A 241 -0.85 8.42 -5.91
CA TYR A 241 0.10 7.56 -6.62
C TYR A 241 -0.26 7.43 -8.10
N LEU A 242 -1.50 7.08 -8.41
CA LEU A 242 -1.98 6.95 -9.80
C LEU A 242 -1.92 8.28 -10.57
N ALA A 243 -2.22 9.40 -9.94
CA ALA A 243 -2.12 10.72 -10.56
C ALA A 243 -0.66 11.08 -10.88
N GLY A 244 0.26 10.80 -9.96
CA GLY A 244 1.70 10.95 -10.19
C GLY A 244 2.21 10.05 -11.33
N LEU A 245 1.78 8.79 -11.31
CA LEU A 245 2.16 7.81 -12.32
C LEU A 245 1.71 8.21 -13.73
N ARG A 246 0.49 8.71 -13.90
CA ARG A 246 -0.02 9.20 -15.19
C ARG A 246 0.83 10.33 -15.76
N ARG A 247 1.33 11.22 -14.91
CA ARG A 247 2.22 12.31 -15.34
C ARG A 247 3.60 11.79 -15.71
N LEU A 248 4.13 10.86 -14.90
CA LEU A 248 5.46 10.27 -15.09
C LEU A 248 5.52 9.39 -16.34
N MET A 249 4.42 8.73 -16.71
CA MET A 249 4.35 7.76 -17.81
C MET A 249 3.50 8.29 -18.99
N ALA A 250 3.49 9.60 -19.20
CA ALA A 250 2.73 10.23 -20.28
C ALA A 250 3.13 9.73 -21.69
N TRP A 251 4.35 9.18 -21.84
CA TRP A 251 4.82 8.55 -23.08
C TRP A 251 4.31 7.11 -23.29
N HIS A 252 3.87 6.45 -22.23
CA HIS A 252 3.24 5.14 -22.31
C HIS A 252 1.74 5.40 -22.43
N ALA A 253 1.20 5.27 -23.63
CA ALA A 253 -0.25 5.29 -23.82
C ALA A 253 -0.83 4.19 -22.94
N PHE A 254 -1.34 4.54 -21.76
CA PHE A 254 -2.28 3.71 -21.04
C PHE A 254 -3.53 3.64 -21.94
N ALA A 255 -3.49 2.75 -22.90
CA ALA A 255 -4.67 2.33 -23.59
C ALA A 255 -5.58 1.68 -22.53
N HIS A 256 -6.67 2.39 -22.24
CA HIS A 256 -7.87 2.00 -21.51
C HIS A 256 -7.88 2.04 -19.99
#